data_174511de05c29690dd79cd9e37cf3673
#
_entry.id   174511de05c29690dd79cd9e37cf3673
#
_cell.length_a   1.000
_cell.length_b   1.000
_cell.length_c   1.000
_cell.angle_alpha   90.00
_cell.angle_beta   90.00
_cell.angle_gamma   90.00
#
_symmetry.space_group_name_H-M   'P 1'
#
loop_
_entity.id
_entity.type
_entity.pdbx_description
1 polymer ?
#
loop_
_entity_poly.entity_id
_entity_poly.type
_entity_poly.pdbx_seq_one_letter_code
_entity_poly.pdbx_strand_id
1 'polypeptide(L)' 'MRLDRLLTTLAVGSRSQVKTMLRAGRVTVNGQVVCSADAHVQPGDRLTLDQQPLDARTTRHV' A
#
# COMPACT_ATOMS: atom_id res chain seq x y z
N MET A 1 -8.93 -0.42 8.09
CA MET A 1 -9.09 -0.56 6.64
C MET A 1 -8.16 -1.65 6.13
N ARG A 2 -8.61 -2.46 5.22
CA ARG A 2 -7.76 -3.53 4.68
C ARG A 2 -6.71 -2.93 3.76
N LEU A 3 -5.54 -3.54 3.78
CA LEU A 3 -4.41 -3.03 3.03
C LEU A 3 -4.67 -3.05 1.52
N ASP A 4 -5.26 -4.14 1.01
CA ASP A 4 -5.53 -4.23 -0.42
C ASP A 4 -6.50 -3.14 -0.87
N ARG A 5 -7.50 -2.85 -0.03
CA ARG A 5 -8.45 -1.80 -0.36
C ARG A 5 -7.78 -0.43 -0.36
N LEU A 6 -6.92 -0.19 0.63
CA LEU A 6 -6.22 1.09 0.71
C LEU A 6 -5.33 1.30 -0.51
N LEU A 7 -4.59 0.26 -0.90
CA LEU A 7 -3.73 0.37 -2.07
C LEU A 7 -4.53 0.60 -3.34
N THR A 8 -5.69 -0.04 -3.45
CA THR A 8 -6.57 0.20 -4.60
C THR A 8 -7.10 1.62 -4.58
N THR A 9 -7.46 2.13 -3.41
CA THR A 9 -7.93 3.50 -3.26
C THR A 9 -6.84 4.50 -3.65
N LEU A 10 -5.60 4.20 -3.34
CA LEU A 10 -4.47 5.05 -3.72
C LEU A 10 -4.10 4.92 -5.19
N ALA A 11 -4.80 4.07 -5.93
CA ALA A 11 -4.61 3.88 -7.36
C ALA A 11 -3.19 3.44 -7.72
N VAL A 12 -2.58 2.60 -6.88
CA VAL A 12 -1.25 2.09 -7.17
C VAL A 12 -1.27 0.96 -8.18
N GLY A 13 -2.47 0.43 -8.48
CA GLY A 13 -2.61 -0.61 -9.47
C GLY A 13 -3.95 -1.30 -9.34
N SER A 14 -4.22 -2.25 -10.22
CA SER A 14 -5.41 -3.08 -10.16
C SER A 14 -5.31 -4.04 -8.96
N ARG A 15 -6.42 -4.71 -8.65
CA ARG A 15 -6.43 -5.68 -7.56
C ARG A 15 -5.40 -6.77 -7.79
N SER A 16 -5.28 -7.25 -9.02
CA SER A 16 -4.29 -8.27 -9.35
C SER A 16 -2.88 -7.77 -9.14
N GLN A 17 -2.61 -6.55 -9.54
CA GLN A 17 -1.30 -5.94 -9.35
C GLN A 17 -1.00 -5.75 -7.88
N VAL A 18 -1.99 -5.31 -7.11
CA VAL A 18 -1.81 -5.12 -5.67
C VAL A 18 -1.46 -6.45 -5.01
N LYS A 19 -2.16 -7.53 -5.36
CA LYS A 19 -1.85 -8.84 -4.81
C LYS A 19 -0.43 -9.28 -5.16
N THR A 20 -0.02 -9.05 -6.39
CA THR A 20 1.32 -9.40 -6.85
C THR A 20 2.38 -8.62 -6.08
N MET A 21 2.15 -7.34 -5.88
CA MET A 21 3.07 -6.50 -5.12
C MET A 21 3.20 -6.97 -3.69
N LEU A 22 2.09 -7.32 -3.06
CA LEU A 22 2.11 -7.81 -1.69
C LEU A 22 2.87 -9.13 -1.59
N ARG A 23 2.61 -10.04 -2.51
CA ARG A 23 3.28 -11.35 -2.50
C ARG A 23 4.78 -11.22 -2.74
N ALA A 24 5.18 -10.21 -3.49
CA ALA A 24 6.59 -9.97 -3.77
C ALA A 24 7.30 -9.25 -2.61
N GLY A 25 6.56 -8.84 -1.59
CA GLY A 25 7.15 -8.14 -0.47
C GLY A 25 7.56 -6.71 -0.80
N ARG A 26 6.92 -6.10 -1.78
CA ARG A 26 7.27 -4.74 -2.22
C ARG A 26 6.60 -3.68 -1.37
N VAL A 27 5.59 -4.04 -0.60
CA VAL A 27 4.81 -3.11 0.20
C VAL A 27 5.24 -3.22 1.66
N THR A 28 5.49 -2.08 2.29
CA THR A 28 5.78 -2.04 3.72
C THR A 28 4.79 -1.13 4.42
N VAL A 29 4.51 -1.47 5.68
CA VAL A 29 3.69 -0.65 6.55
C VAL A 29 4.54 -0.34 7.78
N ASN A 30 4.77 0.94 8.04
CA ASN A 30 5.59 1.37 9.16
C ASN A 30 6.98 0.73 9.14
N GLY A 31 7.52 0.53 7.95
CA GLY A 31 8.84 -0.04 7.77
C GLY A 31 8.91 -1.55 7.80
N GLN A 32 7.78 -2.23 7.94
CA GLN A 32 7.74 -3.69 7.96
C GLN A 32 7.09 -4.22 6.70
N VAL A 33 7.72 -5.21 6.10
CA VAL A 33 7.17 -5.85 4.90
C VAL A 33 5.88 -6.58 5.26
N VAL A 34 4.82 -6.30 4.50
CA VAL A 34 3.53 -6.95 4.69
C VAL A 34 3.17 -7.63 3.38
N CYS A 35 2.90 -8.93 3.44
CA CYS A 35 2.54 -9.71 2.27
C CYS A 35 1.06 -10.11 2.24
N SER A 36 0.31 -9.75 3.28
CA SER A 36 -1.10 -10.13 3.40
C SER A 36 -1.99 -9.02 2.89
N ALA A 37 -2.82 -9.34 1.90
CA ALA A 37 -3.76 -8.35 1.36
C ALA A 37 -4.82 -7.95 2.37
N ASP A 38 -5.15 -8.85 3.29
CA ASP A 38 -6.17 -8.60 4.30
C ASP A 38 -5.61 -8.01 5.59
N ALA A 39 -4.35 -7.62 5.60
CA ALA A 39 -3.78 -6.93 6.75
C ALA A 39 -4.51 -5.62 6.99
N HIS A 40 -4.72 -5.30 8.26
CA HIS A 40 -5.41 -4.07 8.62
C HIS A 40 -4.42 -2.94 8.80
N VAL A 41 -4.76 -1.79 8.25
CA VAL A 41 -3.96 -0.58 8.40
C VAL A 41 -4.86 0.53 8.92
N GLN A 42 -4.27 1.49 9.58
CA GLN A 42 -5.00 2.61 10.16
C GLN A 42 -4.59 3.91 9.48
N PRO A 43 -5.46 4.93 9.55
CA PRO A 43 -5.09 6.25 9.04
C PRO A 43 -3.88 6.77 9.79
N GLY A 44 -2.82 7.01 9.26
CA GLY A 44 -1.61 7.40 9.94
C GLY A 44 -0.50 6.40 9.81
N ASP A 45 -0.82 5.18 9.41
CA ASP A 45 0.22 4.20 9.12
C ASP A 45 0.96 4.63 7.87
N ARG A 46 2.27 4.42 7.90
CA ARG A 46 3.09 4.77 6.75
C ARG A 46 3.18 3.59 5.80
N LEU A 47 2.82 3.85 4.57
CA LEU A 47 2.90 2.83 3.52
C LEU A 47 4.02 3.19 2.57
N THR A 48 4.76 2.20 2.14
CA THR A 48 5.74 2.37 1.08
C THR A 48 5.59 1.26 0.06
N LEU A 49 5.88 1.59 -1.18
CA LEU A 49 5.89 0.64 -2.28
C LEU A 49 7.20 0.81 -3.00
N ASP A 50 7.98 -0.28 -3.08
CA ASP A 50 9.31 -0.25 -3.68
C ASP A 50 10.17 0.82 -3.01
N GLN A 51 10.05 0.93 -1.68
CA GLN A 51 10.80 1.87 -0.86
C GLN A 51 10.41 3.33 -1.11
N GLN A 52 9.30 3.56 -1.79
CA GLN A 52 8.80 4.90 -2.04
C GLN A 52 7.57 5.14 -1.19
N PRO A 53 7.50 6.26 -0.47
CA PRO A 53 6.35 6.51 0.39
C PRO A 53 5.08 6.69 -0.41
N LEU A 54 4.01 6.07 0.09
CA LEU A 54 2.67 6.25 -0.45
C LEU A 54 1.90 7.08 0.55
N ASP A 55 1.45 8.25 0.11
CA ASP A 55 0.70 9.15 0.98
C ASP A 55 -0.56 9.57 0.23
N ALA A 56 -1.70 9.31 0.85
CA ALA A 56 -2.98 9.67 0.24
C ALA A 56 -3.11 11.16 0.00
N ARG A 57 -2.36 11.97 0.73
CA ARG A 57 -2.42 13.42 0.58
C ARG A 57 -1.52 13.96 -0.52
N THR A 58 -0.63 13.17 -1.06
CA THR A 58 0.32 13.63 -2.08
C THR A 58 -0.19 13.46 -3.48
N THR A 59 -1.42 13.32 -3.62
CA THR A 59 -1.94 13.23 -4.96
C THR A 59 -1.80 14.58 -5.65
N ARG A 60 -1.30 15.04 -5.67
CA ARG A 60 -1.17 16.00 -6.39
C ARG A 60 -0.57 16.63 -6.96
N HIS A 61 -0.49 16.77 -7.18
CA HIS A 61 0.14 17.41 -7.52
C HIS A 61 0.41 17.95 -8.13
N VAL A 62 0.29 18.20 -8.14
CA VAL A 62 0.67 18.89 -8.70
C VAL A 62 0.81 19.32 -9.21
#